data_536ced484ded2582aa54f18e5fc8ff38
#
_entry.id   536ced484ded2582aa54f18e5fc8ff38
#
_cell.length_a   1.000
_cell.length_b   1.000
_cell.length_c   1.000
_cell.angle_alpha   90.00
_cell.angle_beta   90.00
_cell.angle_gamma   90.00
#
_symmetry.space_group_name_H-M   'P 1'
#
loop_
_entity.id
_entity.type
_entity.pdbx_description
1 polymer ?
#
loop_
_entity_poly.entity_id
_entity_poly.type
_entity_poly.pdbx_seq_one_letter_code
_entity_poly.pdbx_strand_id
1 'polypeptide(L)'
;MEISESAERKAWDQWIFLILTMESITELNNKTQGQLLGGNDLALFQSILLTAFSDWIPVIEAVKLLFIELKDRKKQMKYSEKNCLYCYYVPLTTPEVSTIFAGYGINLIGNTAFLSYRAERYPQQSLSDKIASMCMQILISNDHAAEAQEVCKRLKEYRCRGYLTGMFSNDRWIGGNQKDIARLIEKESGYPVFFLEMDFWDSNNL
;
A
#
# COMPACT_ATOMS: atom_id res chain seq x y z
N MET A 1 -32.49 0.22 13.95
CA MET A 1 -31.68 -0.74 14.75
C MET A 1 -30.55 0.08 15.35
N GLU A 2 -30.55 0.30 16.64
CA GLU A 2 -29.45 0.98 17.31
C GLU A 2 -28.31 -0.01 17.53
N ILE A 3 -27.12 0.37 17.12
CA ILE A 3 -25.91 -0.41 17.36
C ILE A 3 -25.40 -0.04 18.76
N SER A 4 -25.12 -1.01 19.61
CA SER A 4 -24.59 -0.73 20.95
C SER A 4 -23.15 -0.22 20.87
N GLU A 5 -22.80 0.68 21.77
CA GLU A 5 -21.43 1.25 21.86
C GLU A 5 -20.36 0.16 22.02
N SER A 6 -20.67 -0.92 22.72
CA SER A 6 -19.75 -2.07 22.86
C SER A 6 -19.52 -2.80 21.52
N ALA A 7 -20.54 -2.92 20.67
CA ALA A 7 -20.41 -3.52 19.35
C ALA A 7 -19.59 -2.63 18.41
N GLU A 8 -19.81 -1.32 18.43
CA GLU A 8 -19.01 -0.36 17.68
C GLU A 8 -17.54 -0.41 18.06
N ARG A 9 -17.24 -0.40 19.36
CA ARG A 9 -15.87 -0.50 19.87
C ARG A 9 -15.20 -1.80 19.43
N LYS A 10 -15.89 -2.92 19.56
CA LYS A 10 -15.37 -4.22 19.12
C LYS A 10 -15.07 -4.25 17.62
N ALA A 11 -15.96 -3.72 16.79
CA ALA A 11 -15.76 -3.65 15.34
C ALA A 11 -14.55 -2.76 15.00
N TRP A 12 -14.44 -1.62 15.68
CA TRP A 12 -13.28 -0.73 15.54
C TRP A 12 -11.96 -1.41 15.90
N ASP A 13 -11.91 -2.08 17.05
CA ASP A 13 -10.69 -2.76 17.51
C ASP A 13 -10.26 -3.88 16.53
N GLN A 14 -11.22 -4.63 15.99
CA GLN A 14 -10.95 -5.63 14.96
C GLN A 14 -10.41 -5.01 13.67
N TRP A 15 -11.02 -3.94 13.20
CA TRP A 15 -10.60 -3.20 12.02
C TRP A 15 -9.17 -2.66 12.18
N ILE A 16 -8.91 -1.97 13.27
CA ILE A 16 -7.59 -1.40 13.57
C ILE A 16 -6.53 -2.49 13.66
N PHE A 17 -6.83 -3.59 14.34
CA PHE A 17 -5.92 -4.71 14.42
C PHE A 17 -5.55 -5.25 13.03
N LEU A 18 -6.54 -5.40 12.15
CA LEU A 18 -6.33 -5.85 10.79
C LEU A 18 -5.43 -4.88 10.01
N ILE A 19 -5.75 -3.58 10.02
CA ILE A 19 -4.97 -2.55 9.34
C ILE A 19 -3.52 -2.54 9.82
N LEU A 20 -3.28 -2.49 11.13
CA LEU A 20 -1.92 -2.45 11.69
C LEU A 20 -1.12 -3.71 11.37
N THR A 21 -1.78 -4.87 11.33
CA THR A 21 -1.11 -6.12 10.95
C THR A 21 -0.75 -6.11 9.47
N MET A 22 -1.64 -5.64 8.60
CA MET A 22 -1.37 -5.51 7.17
C MET A 22 -0.28 -4.49 6.87
N GLU A 23 -0.26 -3.35 7.57
CA GLU A 23 0.85 -2.39 7.49
C GLU A 23 2.18 -3.05 7.89
N SER A 24 2.17 -3.81 8.99
CA SER A 24 3.37 -4.50 9.46
C SER A 24 3.90 -5.52 8.45
N ILE A 25 3.02 -6.23 7.76
CA ILE A 25 3.38 -7.16 6.68
C ILE A 25 3.97 -6.39 5.49
N THR A 26 3.29 -5.33 5.05
CA THR A 26 3.75 -4.48 3.95
C THR A 26 5.11 -3.87 4.25
N GLU A 27 5.30 -3.33 5.44
CA GLU A 27 6.56 -2.77 5.92
C GLU A 27 7.68 -3.82 5.95
N LEU A 28 7.37 -5.02 6.44
CA LEU A 28 8.30 -6.15 6.46
C LEU A 28 8.76 -6.52 5.05
N ASN A 29 7.83 -6.58 4.11
CA ASN A 29 8.10 -6.88 2.71
C ASN A 29 8.90 -5.78 2.03
N ASN A 30 8.53 -4.52 2.24
CA ASN A 30 9.22 -3.37 1.67
C ASN A 30 10.67 -3.28 2.17
N LYS A 31 10.91 -3.48 3.47
CA LYS A 31 12.28 -3.55 4.05
C LYS A 31 13.13 -4.69 3.52
N THR A 32 12.51 -5.73 3.02
CA THR A 32 13.20 -6.84 2.35
C THR A 32 13.21 -6.70 0.82
N GLN A 33 12.81 -5.55 0.32
CA GLN A 33 12.79 -5.24 -1.12
C GLN A 33 11.99 -6.26 -1.94
N GLY A 34 10.83 -6.67 -1.41
CA GLY A 34 9.90 -7.59 -2.10
C GLY A 34 10.36 -9.05 -2.14
N GLN A 35 11.29 -9.46 -1.29
CA GLN A 35 11.80 -10.82 -1.28
C GLN A 35 10.91 -11.81 -0.50
N LEU A 36 9.94 -11.32 0.27
CA LEU A 36 8.99 -12.14 1.02
C LEU A 36 7.69 -12.35 0.27
N LEU A 37 7.18 -11.30 -0.36
CA LEU A 37 5.99 -11.31 -1.21
C LEU A 37 6.36 -10.65 -2.54
N GLY A 38 6.16 -11.34 -3.64
CA GLY A 38 6.28 -10.76 -4.97
C GLY A 38 5.22 -9.66 -5.19
N GLY A 39 5.39 -8.84 -6.23
CA GLY A 39 4.47 -7.73 -6.50
C GLY A 39 3.01 -8.18 -6.63
N ASN A 40 2.76 -9.31 -7.28
CA ASN A 40 1.40 -9.87 -7.41
C ASN A 40 0.82 -10.33 -6.06
N ASP A 41 1.63 -11.01 -5.26
CA ASP A 41 1.20 -11.48 -3.93
C ASP A 41 0.94 -10.29 -3.00
N LEU A 42 1.76 -9.25 -3.10
CA LEU A 42 1.59 -8.02 -2.34
C LEU A 42 0.29 -7.30 -2.75
N ALA A 43 0.02 -7.18 -4.04
CA ALA A 43 -1.20 -6.57 -4.56
C ALA A 43 -2.45 -7.34 -4.13
N LEU A 44 -2.42 -8.67 -4.27
CA LEU A 44 -3.51 -9.53 -3.82
C LEU A 44 -3.75 -9.41 -2.31
N PHE A 45 -2.68 -9.44 -1.53
CA PHE A 45 -2.75 -9.27 -0.08
C PHE A 45 -3.38 -7.92 0.30
N GLN A 46 -2.96 -6.83 -0.33
CA GLN A 46 -3.49 -5.50 -0.05
C GLN A 46 -4.95 -5.33 -0.49
N SER A 47 -5.40 -6.09 -1.52
CA SER A 47 -6.79 -6.07 -1.97
C SER A 47 -7.79 -6.73 -1.00
N ILE A 48 -7.32 -7.49 -0.02
CA ILE A 48 -8.17 -8.16 1.00
C ILE A 48 -9.07 -7.14 1.71
N LEU A 49 -8.56 -5.93 1.98
CA LEU A 49 -9.36 -4.86 2.60
C LEU A 49 -10.57 -4.43 1.76
N LEU A 50 -10.47 -4.58 0.44
CA LEU A 50 -11.56 -4.22 -0.48
C LEU A 50 -12.63 -5.30 -0.62
N THR A 51 -12.32 -6.52 -0.22
CA THR A 51 -13.18 -7.70 -0.47
C THR A 51 -13.80 -8.30 0.80
N ALA A 52 -13.25 -8.00 1.97
CA ALA A 52 -13.67 -8.60 3.23
C ALA A 52 -14.84 -7.87 3.90
N PHE A 53 -15.99 -7.76 3.19
CA PHE A 53 -17.11 -6.95 3.67
C PHE A 53 -18.07 -7.64 4.66
N SER A 54 -17.99 -8.95 4.86
CA SER A 54 -19.03 -9.65 5.60
C SER A 54 -18.57 -10.35 6.88
N ASP A 55 -17.36 -10.89 6.91
CA ASP A 55 -16.82 -11.57 8.09
C ASP A 55 -15.32 -11.32 8.22
N TRP A 56 -14.96 -10.49 9.20
CA TRP A 56 -13.57 -10.10 9.47
C TRP A 56 -12.78 -11.13 10.28
N ILE A 57 -13.45 -12.03 11.01
CA ILE A 57 -12.78 -12.94 11.93
C ILE A 57 -11.85 -13.90 11.19
N PRO A 58 -12.29 -14.62 10.14
CA PRO A 58 -11.39 -15.48 9.37
C PRO A 58 -10.25 -14.72 8.69
N VAL A 59 -10.53 -13.49 8.23
CA VAL A 59 -9.52 -12.63 7.59
C VAL A 59 -8.45 -12.23 8.59
N ILE A 60 -8.83 -11.81 9.79
CA ILE A 60 -7.89 -11.46 10.86
C ILE A 60 -6.99 -12.65 11.21
N GLU A 61 -7.55 -13.83 11.35
CA GLU A 61 -6.77 -15.04 11.67
C GLU A 61 -5.81 -15.41 10.53
N ALA A 62 -6.25 -15.34 9.27
CA ALA A 62 -5.40 -15.59 8.11
C ALA A 62 -4.23 -14.58 8.02
N VAL A 63 -4.51 -13.30 8.23
CA VAL A 63 -3.49 -12.24 8.20
C VAL A 63 -2.48 -12.41 9.36
N LYS A 64 -2.93 -12.81 10.55
CA LYS A 64 -2.03 -13.14 11.66
C LYS A 64 -1.09 -14.29 11.30
N LEU A 65 -1.63 -15.38 10.76
CA LEU A 65 -0.83 -16.54 10.36
C LEU A 65 0.18 -16.17 9.28
N LEU A 66 -0.23 -15.40 8.27
CA LEU A 66 0.67 -14.89 7.24
C LEU A 66 1.80 -14.05 7.85
N PHE A 67 1.49 -13.16 8.80
CA PHE A 67 2.50 -12.33 9.44
C PHE A 67 3.54 -13.18 10.21
N ILE A 68 3.10 -14.20 10.92
CA ILE A 68 3.99 -15.14 11.64
C ILE A 68 4.89 -15.85 10.63
N GLU A 69 4.31 -16.41 9.57
CA GLU A 69 5.05 -17.12 8.52
C GLU A 69 6.11 -16.22 7.85
N LEU A 70 5.73 -15.00 7.47
CA LEU A 70 6.66 -14.06 6.83
C LEU A 70 7.81 -13.66 7.78
N LYS A 71 7.54 -13.52 9.07
CA LYS A 71 8.59 -13.26 10.07
C LYS A 71 9.57 -14.45 10.18
N ASP A 72 9.08 -15.66 10.11
CA ASP A 72 9.92 -16.85 10.16
C ASP A 72 10.70 -17.05 8.84
N ARG A 73 10.09 -16.84 7.69
CA ARG A 73 10.78 -16.79 6.39
C ARG A 73 11.91 -15.74 6.41
N LYS A 74 11.66 -14.54 6.94
CA LYS A 74 12.69 -13.50 7.06
C LYS A 74 13.88 -13.94 7.90
N LYS A 75 13.67 -14.66 9.01
CA LYS A 75 14.78 -15.16 9.84
C LYS A 75 15.68 -16.16 9.10
N GLN A 76 15.08 -16.93 8.19
CA GLN A 76 15.77 -17.97 7.42
C GLN A 76 16.36 -17.42 6.12
N MET A 77 15.88 -16.26 5.68
CA MET A 77 16.26 -15.66 4.40
C MET A 77 17.67 -15.10 4.45
N LYS A 78 18.48 -15.47 3.48
CA LYS A 78 19.75 -14.79 3.22
C LYS A 78 19.45 -13.53 2.41
N TYR A 79 19.43 -12.38 3.09
CA TYR A 79 19.18 -11.09 2.44
C TYR A 79 20.22 -10.82 1.35
N SER A 80 19.74 -10.40 0.20
CA SER A 80 20.57 -9.83 -0.88
C SER A 80 19.89 -8.56 -1.38
N GLU A 81 20.65 -7.51 -1.63
CA GLU A 81 20.10 -6.29 -2.19
C GLU A 81 19.48 -6.56 -3.56
N LYS A 82 18.27 -6.06 -3.77
CA LYS A 82 17.52 -6.21 -5.03
C LYS A 82 17.27 -4.85 -5.67
N ASN A 83 17.19 -4.84 -6.98
CA ASN A 83 16.63 -3.68 -7.65
C ASN A 83 15.13 -3.65 -7.38
N CYS A 84 14.64 -2.54 -6.84
CA CYS A 84 13.22 -2.37 -6.60
C CYS A 84 12.74 -0.98 -6.99
N LEU A 85 11.47 -0.91 -7.40
CA LEU A 85 10.73 0.32 -7.56
C LEU A 85 9.69 0.40 -6.46
N TYR A 86 9.52 1.58 -5.90
CA TYR A 86 8.39 1.85 -5.01
C TYR A 86 7.18 2.16 -5.87
N CYS A 87 6.10 1.47 -5.62
CA CYS A 87 4.87 1.58 -6.38
C CYS A 87 3.75 2.10 -5.50
N TYR A 88 2.87 2.87 -6.11
CA TYR A 88 1.68 3.34 -5.45
C TYR A 88 0.47 3.16 -6.36
N TYR A 89 -0.60 2.58 -5.82
CA TYR A 89 -1.89 2.38 -6.45
C TYR A 89 -1.87 1.40 -7.65
N VAL A 90 -2.08 1.88 -8.87
CA VAL A 90 -2.37 1.07 -10.07
C VAL A 90 -1.32 0.00 -10.38
N PRO A 91 -0.02 0.27 -10.37
CA PRO A 91 0.96 -0.75 -10.75
C PRO A 91 0.94 -2.00 -9.87
N LEU A 92 0.52 -1.86 -8.60
CA LEU A 92 0.42 -2.99 -7.68
C LEU A 92 -0.88 -3.80 -7.87
N THR A 93 -1.89 -3.25 -8.55
CA THR A 93 -3.15 -3.95 -8.77
C THR A 93 -3.17 -4.79 -10.05
N THR A 94 -2.10 -4.75 -10.83
CA THR A 94 -2.03 -5.38 -12.15
C THR A 94 -0.93 -6.45 -12.17
N PRO A 95 -1.29 -7.73 -12.17
CA PRO A 95 -0.35 -8.84 -12.18
C PRO A 95 0.64 -8.82 -13.34
N GLU A 96 0.20 -8.39 -14.50
CA GLU A 96 1.01 -8.31 -15.72
C GLU A 96 2.19 -7.35 -15.53
N VAL A 97 1.96 -6.18 -14.95
CA VAL A 97 3.02 -5.21 -14.65
C VAL A 97 4.07 -5.83 -13.76
N SER A 98 3.65 -6.47 -12.68
CA SER A 98 4.57 -7.14 -11.75
C SER A 98 5.38 -8.23 -12.43
N THR A 99 4.77 -9.00 -13.32
CA THR A 99 5.42 -10.08 -14.08
C THR A 99 6.46 -9.52 -15.05
N ILE A 100 6.15 -8.44 -15.75
CA ILE A 100 7.08 -7.78 -16.67
C ILE A 100 8.32 -7.30 -15.90
N PHE A 101 8.15 -6.56 -14.82
CA PHE A 101 9.27 -6.05 -14.04
C PHE A 101 10.11 -7.17 -13.41
N ALA A 102 9.46 -8.23 -12.91
CA ALA A 102 10.16 -9.40 -12.39
C ALA A 102 11.04 -10.09 -13.46
N GLY A 103 10.58 -10.12 -14.72
CA GLY A 103 11.36 -10.62 -15.86
C GLY A 103 12.67 -9.84 -16.11
N TYR A 104 12.72 -8.58 -15.70
CA TYR A 104 13.93 -7.75 -15.73
C TYR A 104 14.70 -7.74 -14.40
N GLY A 105 14.35 -8.57 -13.45
CA GLY A 105 14.99 -8.63 -12.14
C GLY A 105 14.69 -7.42 -11.24
N ILE A 106 13.58 -6.75 -11.48
CA ILE A 106 13.11 -5.60 -10.70
C ILE A 106 11.92 -6.03 -9.86
N ASN A 107 12.03 -5.88 -8.55
CA ASN A 107 10.92 -6.13 -7.63
C ASN A 107 10.05 -4.89 -7.49
N LEU A 108 8.75 -5.08 -7.51
CA LEU A 108 7.79 -4.03 -7.17
C LEU A 108 7.43 -4.14 -5.69
N ILE A 109 7.61 -3.05 -4.96
CA ILE A 109 7.23 -2.90 -3.56
C ILE A 109 6.39 -1.64 -3.41
N GLY A 110 5.70 -1.48 -2.32
CA GLY A 110 4.93 -0.25 -2.11
C GLY A 110 3.73 -0.44 -1.23
N ASN A 111 2.77 0.46 -1.40
CA ASN A 111 1.56 0.47 -0.62
C ASN A 111 0.37 0.87 -1.49
N THR A 112 -0.80 0.34 -1.17
CA THR A 112 -2.06 0.86 -1.70
C THR A 112 -2.55 2.04 -0.86
N ALA A 113 -3.38 2.88 -1.45
CA ALA A 113 -3.95 4.07 -0.80
C ALA A 113 -4.64 3.81 0.54
N PHE A 114 -5.05 2.57 0.80
CA PHE A 114 -5.87 2.21 1.95
C PHE A 114 -5.07 1.82 3.20
N LEU A 115 -3.74 1.71 3.11
CA LEU A 115 -2.89 1.23 4.21
C LEU A 115 -2.02 2.32 4.86
N SER A 116 -2.35 3.58 4.70
CA SER A 116 -1.56 4.67 5.31
C SER A 116 -2.08 5.13 6.68
N TYR A 117 -2.93 4.35 7.30
CA TYR A 117 -3.56 4.72 8.56
C TYR A 117 -2.65 4.50 9.77
N ARG A 118 -2.56 5.49 10.66
CA ARG A 118 -1.85 5.42 11.94
C ARG A 118 -2.83 5.60 13.10
N ALA A 119 -3.50 4.52 13.48
CA ALA A 119 -4.47 4.48 14.57
C ALA A 119 -3.94 4.97 15.92
N GLU A 120 -2.65 4.81 16.15
CA GLU A 120 -2.04 5.05 17.46
C GLU A 120 -1.96 6.52 17.87
N ARG A 121 -2.18 7.45 16.92
CA ARG A 121 -2.00 8.87 17.22
C ARG A 121 -3.09 9.49 18.10
N TYR A 122 -4.25 8.83 18.23
CA TYR A 122 -5.42 9.46 18.86
C TYR A 122 -6.23 8.48 19.74
N PRO A 123 -5.63 7.90 20.80
CA PRO A 123 -6.31 6.86 21.61
C PRO A 123 -7.53 7.37 22.39
N GLN A 124 -7.64 8.69 22.60
CA GLN A 124 -8.69 9.29 23.46
C GLN A 124 -9.81 10.01 22.68
N GLN A 125 -9.83 9.90 21.36
CA GLN A 125 -10.86 10.55 20.55
C GLN A 125 -12.12 9.69 20.43
N SER A 126 -13.26 10.35 20.15
CA SER A 126 -14.49 9.66 19.78
C SER A 126 -14.28 8.80 18.51
N LEU A 127 -15.15 7.82 18.28
CA LEU A 127 -15.08 6.98 17.07
C LEU A 127 -15.17 7.83 15.78
N SER A 128 -16.03 8.83 15.77
CA SER A 128 -16.17 9.77 14.65
C SER A 128 -14.89 10.56 14.38
N ASP A 129 -14.20 11.04 15.43
CA ASP A 129 -12.93 11.74 15.26
C ASP A 129 -11.83 10.82 14.75
N LYS A 130 -11.82 9.57 15.20
CA LYS A 130 -10.88 8.56 14.70
C LYS A 130 -11.11 8.26 13.22
N ILE A 131 -12.36 8.08 12.81
CA ILE A 131 -12.71 7.86 11.40
C ILE A 131 -12.33 9.09 10.55
N ALA A 132 -12.65 10.29 11.02
CA ALA A 132 -12.28 11.52 10.33
C ALA A 132 -10.75 11.64 10.19
N SER A 133 -10.00 11.37 11.26
CA SER A 133 -8.54 11.37 11.25
C SER A 133 -7.98 10.33 10.30
N MET A 134 -8.61 9.16 10.21
CA MET A 134 -8.26 8.13 9.23
C MET A 134 -8.44 8.64 7.80
N CYS A 135 -9.59 9.21 7.49
CA CYS A 135 -9.87 9.76 6.16
C CYS A 135 -8.88 10.86 5.75
N MET A 136 -8.45 11.68 6.72
CA MET A 136 -7.47 12.75 6.47
C MET A 136 -6.03 12.25 6.30
N GLN A 137 -5.73 11.03 6.70
CA GLN A 137 -4.39 10.43 6.58
C GLN A 137 -4.22 9.57 5.32
N ILE A 138 -5.30 9.29 4.61
CA ILE A 138 -5.23 8.62 3.32
C ILE A 138 -4.44 9.51 2.37
N LEU A 139 -3.40 8.97 1.74
CA LEU A 139 -2.50 9.70 0.84
C LEU A 139 -3.19 10.38 -0.37
N ILE A 140 -4.47 10.12 -0.60
CA ILE A 140 -5.29 10.79 -1.62
C ILE A 140 -5.81 12.16 -1.11
N SER A 141 -5.28 12.68 -0.03
CA SER A 141 -5.81 13.85 0.68
C SER A 141 -5.38 15.21 0.11
N ASN A 142 -5.38 15.43 -1.18
CA ASN A 142 -5.21 16.77 -1.79
C ASN A 142 -3.92 17.56 -1.46
N ASP A 143 -3.04 17.10 -0.59
CA ASP A 143 -1.74 17.70 -0.32
C ASP A 143 -0.65 16.99 -1.11
N HIS A 144 -0.46 17.41 -2.35
CA HIS A 144 0.54 16.84 -3.26
C HIS A 144 1.96 16.95 -2.72
N ALA A 145 2.27 18.02 -1.99
CA ALA A 145 3.61 18.19 -1.43
C ALA A 145 3.87 17.20 -0.29
N ALA A 146 2.91 17.01 0.60
CA ALA A 146 3.02 16.03 1.68
C ALA A 146 3.12 14.59 1.16
N GLU A 147 2.34 14.26 0.12
CA GLU A 147 2.41 12.95 -0.54
C GLU A 147 3.77 12.74 -1.21
N ALA A 148 4.26 13.73 -1.97
CA ALA A 148 5.57 13.65 -2.61
C ALA A 148 6.69 13.47 -1.58
N GLN A 149 6.66 14.19 -0.47
CA GLN A 149 7.64 14.06 0.62
C GLN A 149 7.61 12.67 1.26
N GLU A 150 6.43 12.11 1.51
CA GLU A 150 6.33 10.74 2.06
C GLU A 150 6.87 9.71 1.07
N VAL A 151 6.57 9.82 -0.23
CA VAL A 151 7.13 8.95 -1.26
C VAL A 151 8.66 9.09 -1.31
N CYS A 152 9.20 10.30 -1.32
CA CYS A 152 10.65 10.55 -1.31
C CYS A 152 11.32 9.91 -0.09
N LYS A 153 10.68 9.97 1.07
CA LYS A 153 11.15 9.30 2.29
C LYS A 153 11.19 7.78 2.12
N ARG A 154 10.11 7.20 1.57
CA ARG A 154 10.01 5.74 1.33
C ARG A 154 11.02 5.24 0.31
N LEU A 155 11.26 6.00 -0.77
CA LEU A 155 12.29 5.70 -1.76
C LEU A 155 13.68 5.54 -1.12
N LYS A 156 14.04 6.45 -0.21
CA LYS A 156 15.31 6.42 0.52
C LYS A 156 15.35 5.27 1.54
N GLU A 157 14.29 5.13 2.33
CA GLU A 157 14.19 4.12 3.39
C GLU A 157 14.34 2.70 2.86
N TYR A 158 13.66 2.40 1.73
CA TYR A 158 13.69 1.07 1.13
C TYR A 158 14.77 0.91 0.06
N ARG A 159 15.58 1.95 -0.18
CA ARG A 159 16.65 1.96 -1.20
C ARG A 159 16.14 1.64 -2.59
N CYS A 160 15.00 2.19 -2.96
CA CYS A 160 14.42 2.00 -4.28
C CYS A 160 15.21 2.73 -5.35
N ARG A 161 15.13 2.26 -6.59
CA ARG A 161 15.77 2.87 -7.75
C ARG A 161 14.89 3.91 -8.45
N GLY A 162 13.64 3.99 -8.12
CA GLY A 162 12.68 4.92 -8.68
C GLY A 162 11.26 4.71 -8.16
N TYR A 163 10.36 5.52 -8.65
CA TYR A 163 8.95 5.50 -8.32
C TYR A 163 8.13 5.08 -9.54
N LEU A 164 7.22 4.16 -9.35
CA LEU A 164 6.29 3.71 -10.38
C LEU A 164 4.87 4.02 -9.91
N THR A 165 4.18 4.88 -10.62
CA THR A 165 2.79 5.23 -10.35
C THR A 165 1.96 5.12 -11.61
N GLY A 166 0.66 5.30 -11.50
CA GLY A 166 -0.19 5.25 -12.66
C GLY A 166 -1.64 5.55 -12.37
N MET A 167 -2.43 5.55 -13.42
CA MET A 167 -3.87 5.74 -13.34
C MET A 167 -4.61 4.79 -14.27
N PHE A 168 -5.86 4.54 -13.97
CA PHE A 168 -6.78 3.98 -14.95
C PHE A 168 -7.27 5.09 -15.88
N SER A 169 -7.43 4.80 -17.17
CA SER A 169 -7.73 5.78 -18.22
C SER A 169 -8.97 6.64 -17.93
N ASN A 170 -9.92 6.13 -17.18
CA ASN A 170 -11.15 6.82 -16.81
C ASN A 170 -11.11 7.49 -15.44
N ASP A 171 -10.02 7.34 -14.68
CA ASP A 171 -9.87 7.94 -13.36
C ASP A 171 -9.22 9.30 -13.45
N ARG A 172 -9.99 10.29 -13.90
CA ARG A 172 -9.50 11.66 -14.10
C ARG A 172 -9.10 12.35 -12.80
N TRP A 173 -9.70 11.95 -11.69
CA TRP A 173 -9.45 12.60 -10.40
C TRP A 173 -8.10 12.18 -9.83
N ILE A 174 -7.85 10.90 -9.74
CA ILE A 174 -6.55 10.39 -9.23
C ILE A 174 -5.44 10.67 -10.25
N GLY A 175 -5.73 10.48 -11.54
CA GLY A 175 -4.73 10.60 -12.60
C GLY A 175 -4.12 12.00 -12.75
N GLY A 176 -4.92 13.06 -12.60
CA GLY A 176 -4.42 14.43 -12.63
C GLY A 176 -3.46 14.69 -11.46
N ASN A 177 -3.88 14.35 -10.27
CA ASN A 177 -3.10 14.51 -9.04
C ASN A 177 -1.79 13.71 -9.09
N GLN A 178 -1.82 12.47 -9.56
CA GLN A 178 -0.63 11.62 -9.63
C GLN A 178 0.45 12.15 -10.59
N LYS A 179 0.07 12.83 -11.68
CA LYS A 179 1.04 13.47 -12.57
C LYS A 179 1.77 14.64 -11.90
N ASP A 180 1.06 15.43 -11.10
CA ASP A 180 1.67 16.56 -10.38
C ASP A 180 2.57 16.07 -9.25
N ILE A 181 2.13 15.05 -8.51
CA ILE A 181 2.94 14.40 -7.48
C ILE A 181 4.20 13.78 -8.08
N ALA A 182 4.11 13.10 -9.22
CA ALA A 182 5.24 12.54 -9.94
C ALA A 182 6.30 13.61 -10.28
N ARG A 183 5.87 14.76 -10.78
CA ARG A 183 6.78 15.90 -11.08
C ARG A 183 7.46 16.45 -9.83
N LEU A 184 6.73 16.53 -8.71
CA LEU A 184 7.31 16.96 -7.43
C LEU A 184 8.34 15.97 -6.93
N ILE A 185 8.06 14.67 -7.01
CA ILE A 185 8.99 13.61 -6.60
C ILE A 185 10.28 13.69 -7.42
N GLU A 186 10.20 13.77 -8.75
CA GLU A 186 11.37 13.92 -9.62
C GLU A 186 12.21 15.15 -9.26
N LYS A 187 11.54 16.30 -9.10
CA LYS A 187 12.19 17.57 -8.77
C LYS A 187 12.88 17.54 -7.42
N GLU A 188 12.25 16.97 -6.40
CA GLU A 188 12.75 17.01 -5.02
C GLU A 188 13.76 15.91 -4.71
N SER A 189 13.61 14.74 -5.32
CA SER A 189 14.42 13.57 -4.99
C SER A 189 15.50 13.25 -6.02
N GLY A 190 15.31 13.66 -7.27
CA GLY A 190 16.13 13.23 -8.39
C GLY A 190 15.95 11.76 -8.77
N TYR A 191 15.02 11.04 -8.16
CA TYR A 191 14.70 9.68 -8.56
C TYR A 191 13.86 9.67 -9.85
N PRO A 192 14.10 8.71 -10.76
CA PRO A 192 13.25 8.56 -11.93
C PRO A 192 11.82 8.17 -11.52
N VAL A 193 10.85 8.78 -12.19
CA VAL A 193 9.44 8.48 -12.00
C VAL A 193 8.87 7.92 -13.30
N PHE A 194 8.25 6.76 -13.19
CA PHE A 194 7.56 6.10 -14.30
C PHE A 194 6.06 6.22 -14.07
N PHE A 195 5.35 6.62 -15.11
CA PHE A 195 3.90 6.78 -15.07
C PHE A 195 3.25 5.82 -16.07
N LEU A 196 2.36 4.96 -15.56
CA LEU A 196 1.58 4.04 -16.38
C LEU A 196 0.14 4.52 -16.48
N GLU A 197 -0.36 4.58 -17.68
CA GLU A 197 -1.79 4.74 -17.94
C GLU A 197 -2.34 3.41 -18.44
N MET A 198 -3.36 2.91 -17.79
CA MET A 198 -3.90 1.58 -18.04
C MET A 198 -5.39 1.64 -18.26
N ASP A 199 -5.90 0.80 -19.15
CA ASP A 199 -7.32 0.57 -19.24
C ASP A 199 -7.77 -0.43 -18.17
N PHE A 200 -8.87 -0.11 -17.48
CA PHE A 200 -9.42 -0.98 -16.45
C PHE A 200 -9.90 -2.34 -17.00
N TRP A 201 -10.24 -2.39 -18.28
CA TRP A 201 -10.87 -3.54 -18.93
C TRP A 201 -10.00 -4.24 -19.95
N ASP A 202 -8.90 -3.66 -20.36
CA ASP A 202 -8.04 -4.19 -21.41
C ASP A 202 -6.57 -4.23 -20.98
N SER A 203 -6.13 -5.41 -20.56
CA SER A 203 -4.72 -5.68 -20.23
C SER A 203 -3.83 -5.77 -21.50
N ASN A 204 -4.38 -5.67 -22.70
CA ASN A 204 -3.60 -5.82 -23.93
C ASN A 204 -2.89 -4.54 -24.37
N ASN A 205 -3.07 -3.44 -23.67
CA ASN A 205 -2.41 -2.15 -23.93
C ASN A 205 -1.17 -1.91 -23.07
N LEU A 206 -0.59 -2.96 -22.51
CA LEU A 206 0.66 -2.94 -21.78
C LEU A 206 1.87 -3.18 -22.68
#